data_f01bc34d65ffc45a21e4830cb51bdec4
#
_entry.id   f01bc34d65ffc45a21e4830cb51bdec4
#
_cell.length_a   1.000
_cell.length_b   1.000
_cell.length_c   1.000
_cell.angle_alpha   90.00
_cell.angle_beta   90.00
_cell.angle_gamma   90.00
#
_symmetry.space_group_name_H-M   'P 1'
#
loop_
_entity.id
_entity.type
_entity.pdbx_description
1 polymer ?
#
loop_
_entity_poly.entity_id
_entity_poly.type
_entity_poly.pdbx_seq_one_letter_code
_entity_poly.pdbx_strand_id
1 'polypeptide(L)'
;MKKFTAISAVSLLLVACGESRPTYLLSGTVDTLYDGATVSLLYGEKSDSTVVSQGAFSFEGEIDAPVLARVLISQGDNRTGGMVVLEAGSPVLTLTEEGYRCSGTPLNETLNGFNASSQELYKTYREAYTSLREQGLKDEEFRAALEQAGETFSAGSRKLNEEFFAANRDNVLGSIVITRLADGKSQFDSLYNVAGEAVRNAASVQQEKARYENLEKTSEGKMFTDFTIEKGSAEGTPVSLSDYVGKGKYVLVDFWASWCGPCRGEMPNLAEVYKKYKGDRFEIVGVAVWDERADTEKALESLPITWPVIFDAGQLPTDLYGINGIPQIILFGPDGTIVARNLRGEELKARLAELLGK
;
A
#
# COMPACT_ATOMS: atom_id res chain seq x y z
N MET A 1 44.44 74.02 -20.77
CA MET A 1 43.29 73.39 -21.42
C MET A 1 43.45 71.88 -21.21
N LYS A 2 42.82 71.36 -20.17
CA LYS A 2 42.81 69.91 -19.87
C LYS A 2 41.44 69.34 -20.29
N LYS A 3 41.43 68.39 -21.27
CA LYS A 3 40.24 67.74 -21.71
C LYS A 3 39.89 66.62 -20.73
N PHE A 4 38.72 66.64 -20.13
CA PHE A 4 38.17 65.56 -19.36
C PHE A 4 37.36 64.70 -20.30
N THR A 5 37.78 63.44 -20.42
CA THR A 5 37.03 62.40 -21.17
C THR A 5 36.15 61.65 -20.15
N ALA A 6 34.82 61.81 -20.25
CA ALA A 6 33.87 61.08 -19.45
C ALA A 6 33.70 59.66 -19.99
N ILE A 7 34.05 58.66 -19.20
CA ILE A 7 33.77 57.23 -19.48
C ILE A 7 32.39 56.93 -18.90
N SER A 8 31.41 56.70 -19.81
CA SER A 8 30.08 56.25 -19.44
C SER A 8 30.12 54.72 -19.20
N ALA A 9 30.01 54.32 -17.94
CA ALA A 9 29.84 52.93 -17.57
C ALA A 9 28.38 52.51 -17.82
N VAL A 10 28.17 51.70 -18.85
CA VAL A 10 26.86 51.03 -19.09
C VAL A 10 26.80 49.81 -18.18
N SER A 11 26.08 49.92 -17.08
CA SER A 11 25.75 48.78 -16.23
C SER A 11 24.71 47.90 -16.91
N LEU A 12 25.15 46.75 -17.44
CA LEU A 12 24.26 45.69 -17.88
C LEU A 12 23.61 45.07 -16.63
N LEU A 13 22.34 45.40 -16.36
CA LEU A 13 21.51 44.66 -15.44
C LEU A 13 21.12 43.35 -16.12
N LEU A 14 21.81 42.26 -15.75
CA LEU A 14 21.37 40.92 -16.01
C LEU A 14 20.12 40.70 -15.13
N VAL A 15 18.93 40.86 -15.72
CA VAL A 15 17.69 40.34 -15.18
C VAL A 15 17.78 38.84 -15.33
N ALA A 16 18.14 38.14 -14.26
CA ALA A 16 17.95 36.71 -14.13
C ALA A 16 16.43 36.48 -14.08
N CYS A 17 15.80 36.14 -15.22
CA CYS A 17 14.49 35.51 -15.25
C CYS A 17 14.63 34.15 -14.58
N GLY A 18 14.55 34.09 -13.26
CA GLY A 18 14.22 32.87 -12.57
C GLY A 18 12.74 32.59 -12.91
N GLU A 19 12.46 31.50 -13.62
CA GLU A 19 11.09 31.02 -13.75
C GLU A 19 10.56 30.75 -12.33
N SER A 20 9.55 31.52 -11.91
CA SER A 20 8.88 31.30 -10.63
C SER A 20 8.21 29.93 -10.71
N ARG A 21 8.48 29.05 -9.75
CA ARG A 21 7.81 27.74 -9.66
C ARG A 21 6.31 27.95 -9.53
N PRO A 22 5.52 27.06 -10.12
CA PRO A 22 4.06 27.08 -9.93
C PRO A 22 3.73 26.96 -8.43
N THR A 23 2.76 27.73 -7.96
CA THR A 23 2.33 27.77 -6.56
C THR A 23 0.92 27.21 -6.42
N TYR A 24 0.62 26.60 -5.28
CA TYR A 24 -0.72 26.24 -4.87
C TYR A 24 -1.11 26.91 -3.56
N LEU A 25 -2.42 27.17 -3.41
CA LEU A 25 -3.06 27.54 -2.15
C LEU A 25 -4.22 26.59 -1.92
N LEU A 26 -3.96 25.47 -1.23
CA LEU A 26 -5.00 24.50 -0.84
C LEU A 26 -5.75 25.05 0.36
N SER A 27 -7.05 25.33 0.18
CA SER A 27 -7.96 25.69 1.26
C SER A 27 -8.84 24.51 1.60
N GLY A 28 -9.12 24.29 2.88
CA GLY A 28 -10.00 23.21 3.32
C GLY A 28 -11.12 23.72 4.22
N THR A 29 -12.29 23.13 4.08
CA THR A 29 -13.46 23.34 4.96
C THR A 29 -13.94 22.03 5.54
N VAL A 30 -14.28 22.05 6.82
CA VAL A 30 -14.75 20.88 7.59
C VAL A 30 -15.71 21.38 8.67
N ASP A 31 -16.47 20.48 9.26
CA ASP A 31 -17.34 20.82 10.40
C ASP A 31 -16.50 21.44 11.55
N THR A 32 -17.06 22.45 12.22
CA THR A 32 -16.44 23.11 13.39
C THR A 32 -16.22 22.18 14.58
N LEU A 33 -16.83 21.01 14.61
CA LEU A 33 -16.52 19.95 15.57
C LEU A 33 -15.05 19.52 15.52
N TYR A 34 -14.37 19.75 14.39
CA TYR A 34 -12.95 19.49 14.21
C TYR A 34 -12.03 20.67 14.59
N ASP A 35 -12.57 21.78 15.15
CA ASP A 35 -11.73 22.89 15.59
C ASP A 35 -10.68 22.43 16.61
N GLY A 36 -9.44 22.81 16.36
CA GLY A 36 -8.27 22.33 17.13
C GLY A 36 -7.66 21.00 16.64
N ALA A 37 -8.30 20.30 15.70
CA ALA A 37 -7.75 19.07 15.11
C ALA A 37 -6.49 19.36 14.28
N THR A 38 -5.51 18.45 14.31
CA THR A 38 -4.32 18.52 13.47
C THR A 38 -4.67 18.10 12.05
N VAL A 39 -4.27 18.90 11.08
CA VAL A 39 -4.36 18.58 9.65
C VAL A 39 -2.97 18.31 9.13
N SER A 40 -2.75 17.14 8.56
CA SER A 40 -1.51 16.77 7.89
C SER A 40 -1.71 16.71 6.38
N LEU A 41 -0.79 17.30 5.63
CA LEU A 41 -0.71 17.21 4.17
C LEU A 41 0.50 16.34 3.82
N LEU A 42 0.26 15.18 3.18
CA LEU A 42 1.28 14.18 2.89
C LEU A 42 1.39 13.99 1.38
N TYR A 43 2.58 14.18 0.80
CA TYR A 43 2.85 13.98 -0.62
C TYR A 43 4.31 13.59 -0.89
N GLY A 44 4.52 12.46 -1.56
CA GLY A 44 5.84 11.85 -1.69
C GLY A 44 6.44 11.56 -0.31
N GLU A 45 7.67 12.03 -0.08
CA GLU A 45 8.36 11.95 1.22
C GLU A 45 8.14 13.21 2.09
N LYS A 46 7.34 14.17 1.59
CA LYS A 46 7.08 15.45 2.26
C LYS A 46 5.84 15.38 3.12
N SER A 47 5.88 16.08 4.24
CA SER A 47 4.72 16.32 5.09
C SER A 47 4.71 17.76 5.57
N ASP A 48 3.52 18.32 5.66
CA ASP A 48 3.25 19.62 6.29
C ASP A 48 2.06 19.46 7.23
N SER A 49 1.90 20.38 8.19
CA SER A 49 0.82 20.31 9.15
C SER A 49 0.32 21.71 9.55
N THR A 50 -0.99 21.77 9.80
CA THR A 50 -1.67 22.95 10.32
C THR A 50 -2.78 22.50 11.29
N VAL A 51 -3.60 23.43 11.76
CA VAL A 51 -4.70 23.15 12.70
C VAL A 51 -5.99 23.72 12.11
N VAL A 52 -7.11 23.00 12.30
CA VAL A 52 -8.44 23.52 11.96
C VAL A 52 -8.80 24.67 12.88
N SER A 53 -9.21 25.78 12.31
CA SER A 53 -9.72 26.95 13.02
C SER A 53 -10.99 27.49 12.35
N GLN A 54 -12.06 27.58 13.09
CA GLN A 54 -13.38 28.01 12.60
C GLN A 54 -13.85 27.19 11.39
N GLY A 55 -13.65 25.88 11.45
CA GLY A 55 -14.01 24.95 10.37
C GLY A 55 -13.16 25.08 9.12
N ALA A 56 -12.00 25.74 9.15
CA ALA A 56 -11.15 25.96 8.00
C ALA A 56 -9.68 25.68 8.28
N PHE A 57 -8.92 25.37 7.21
CA PHE A 57 -7.46 25.25 7.21
C PHE A 57 -6.89 25.60 5.84
N SER A 58 -5.60 25.84 5.75
CA SER A 58 -4.93 26.07 4.46
C SER A 58 -3.48 25.60 4.46
N PHE A 59 -2.99 25.29 3.27
CA PHE A 59 -1.59 25.05 2.95
C PHE A 59 -1.22 25.83 1.69
N GLU A 60 -0.02 26.38 1.68
CA GLU A 60 0.53 27.05 0.50
C GLU A 60 1.93 26.51 0.21
N GLY A 61 2.31 26.50 -1.06
CA GLY A 61 3.64 26.02 -1.42
C GLY A 61 3.90 26.08 -2.91
N GLU A 62 5.14 25.71 -3.25
CA GLU A 62 5.60 25.56 -4.63
C GLU A 62 5.65 24.09 -5.01
N ILE A 63 5.33 23.80 -6.28
CA ILE A 63 5.44 22.46 -6.87
C ILE A 63 6.12 22.56 -8.22
N ASP A 64 6.91 21.54 -8.58
CA ASP A 64 7.52 21.45 -9.90
C ASP A 64 6.55 20.84 -10.94
N ALA A 65 5.69 19.95 -10.49
CA ALA A 65 4.65 19.29 -11.29
C ALA A 65 3.47 18.86 -10.38
N PRO A 66 2.26 18.65 -10.95
CA PRO A 66 1.14 18.13 -10.19
C PRO A 66 1.48 16.82 -9.48
N VAL A 67 1.10 16.71 -8.19
CA VAL A 67 1.36 15.54 -7.35
C VAL A 67 0.12 15.14 -6.56
N LEU A 68 -0.09 13.83 -6.39
CA LEU A 68 -1.12 13.31 -5.48
C LEU A 68 -0.69 13.56 -4.04
N ALA A 69 -1.61 14.11 -3.25
CA ALA A 69 -1.43 14.35 -1.83
C ALA A 69 -2.61 13.77 -1.03
N ARG A 70 -2.34 13.43 0.21
CA ARG A 70 -3.36 13.05 1.18
C ARG A 70 -3.48 14.13 2.23
N VAL A 71 -4.68 14.65 2.43
CA VAL A 71 -5.04 15.47 3.58
C VAL A 71 -5.62 14.55 4.63
N LEU A 72 -5.08 14.59 5.84
CA LEU A 72 -5.53 13.80 6.98
C LEU A 72 -5.82 14.72 8.15
N ILE A 73 -7.04 14.71 8.66
CA ILE A 73 -7.48 15.43 9.85
C ILE A 73 -7.56 14.43 11.01
N SER A 74 -6.85 14.71 12.08
CA SER A 74 -6.76 13.83 13.26
C SER A 74 -7.21 14.57 14.51
N GLN A 75 -8.18 13.97 15.25
CA GLN A 75 -8.69 14.48 16.53
C GLN A 75 -8.88 13.31 17.50
N GLY A 76 -7.94 13.15 18.43
CA GLY A 76 -7.87 11.95 19.26
C GLY A 76 -7.69 10.69 18.39
N ASP A 77 -8.56 9.70 18.56
CA ASP A 77 -8.56 8.47 17.77
C ASP A 77 -9.31 8.60 16.42
N ASN A 78 -10.03 9.71 16.21
CA ASN A 78 -10.79 9.94 15.00
C ASN A 78 -9.87 10.48 13.89
N ARG A 79 -10.01 9.88 12.69
CA ARG A 79 -9.28 10.32 11.50
C ARG A 79 -10.23 10.44 10.32
N THR A 80 -10.17 11.55 9.61
CA THR A 80 -10.88 11.78 8.35
C THR A 80 -9.97 12.50 7.37
N GLY A 81 -10.36 12.59 6.11
CA GLY A 81 -9.56 13.29 5.11
C GLY A 81 -9.86 12.80 3.69
N GLY A 82 -8.99 13.18 2.75
CA GLY A 82 -9.17 12.83 1.35
C GLY A 82 -7.91 12.91 0.54
N MET A 83 -7.98 12.41 -0.68
CA MET A 83 -6.94 12.54 -1.69
C MET A 83 -7.21 13.81 -2.52
N VAL A 84 -6.17 14.58 -2.76
CA VAL A 84 -6.21 15.79 -3.58
C VAL A 84 -5.04 15.79 -4.56
N VAL A 85 -5.13 16.57 -5.61
CA VAL A 85 -3.99 16.88 -6.46
C VAL A 85 -3.47 18.25 -6.08
N LEU A 86 -2.22 18.34 -5.64
CA LEU A 86 -1.53 19.62 -5.56
C LEU A 86 -1.09 19.99 -6.98
N GLU A 87 -1.72 20.99 -7.53
CA GLU A 87 -1.45 21.56 -8.84
C GLU A 87 -1.52 23.10 -8.74
N ALA A 88 -0.95 23.79 -9.70
CA ALA A 88 -0.96 25.27 -9.71
C ALA A 88 -2.38 25.83 -9.62
N GLY A 89 -2.59 26.77 -8.71
CA GLY A 89 -3.90 27.39 -8.51
C GLY A 89 -4.39 27.31 -7.06
N SER A 90 -5.71 27.34 -6.89
CA SER A 90 -6.34 27.40 -5.57
C SER A 90 -7.34 26.24 -5.40
N PRO A 91 -6.87 25.00 -5.20
CA PRO A 91 -7.76 23.89 -4.89
C PRO A 91 -8.48 24.10 -3.55
N VAL A 92 -9.76 23.74 -3.52
CA VAL A 92 -10.63 23.85 -2.34
C VAL A 92 -11.13 22.46 -1.94
N LEU A 93 -10.71 21.99 -0.81
CA LEU A 93 -11.14 20.71 -0.22
C LEU A 93 -12.33 20.94 0.71
N THR A 94 -13.45 20.30 0.46
CA THR A 94 -14.62 20.28 1.35
C THR A 94 -14.80 18.86 1.88
N LEU A 95 -14.88 18.73 3.21
CA LEU A 95 -15.17 17.47 3.88
C LEU A 95 -16.57 17.55 4.51
N THR A 96 -17.36 16.52 4.29
CA THR A 96 -18.72 16.36 4.84
C THR A 96 -18.86 14.96 5.42
N GLU A 97 -19.99 14.68 6.07
CA GLU A 97 -20.32 13.31 6.51
C GLU A 97 -20.45 12.33 5.33
N GLU A 98 -20.78 12.80 4.15
CA GLU A 98 -20.92 11.99 2.92
C GLU A 98 -19.58 11.68 2.26
N GLY A 99 -18.50 12.35 2.68
CA GLY A 99 -17.15 12.19 2.14
C GLY A 99 -16.43 13.50 1.87
N TYR A 100 -15.57 13.51 0.85
CA TYR A 100 -14.80 14.69 0.50
C TYR A 100 -14.89 15.02 -0.99
N ARG A 101 -14.71 16.29 -1.31
CA ARG A 101 -14.60 16.83 -2.68
C ARG A 101 -13.50 17.89 -2.71
N CYS A 102 -12.61 17.82 -3.69
CA CYS A 102 -11.63 18.88 -3.96
C CYS A 102 -11.93 19.53 -5.31
N SER A 103 -12.19 20.83 -5.34
CA SER A 103 -12.58 21.59 -6.54
C SER A 103 -11.63 22.75 -6.82
N GLY A 104 -11.87 23.49 -7.88
CA GLY A 104 -11.16 24.73 -8.22
C GLY A 104 -9.94 24.56 -9.12
N THR A 105 -9.58 23.31 -9.47
CA THR A 105 -8.46 23.03 -10.39
C THR A 105 -8.77 21.81 -11.27
N PRO A 106 -8.23 21.74 -12.51
CA PRO A 106 -8.65 20.75 -13.51
C PRO A 106 -8.48 19.29 -13.10
N LEU A 107 -7.33 18.93 -12.48
CA LEU A 107 -7.09 17.55 -12.11
C LEU A 107 -7.94 17.13 -10.90
N ASN A 108 -8.21 18.05 -9.97
CA ASN A 108 -9.13 17.78 -8.87
C ASN A 108 -10.58 17.60 -9.35
N GLU A 109 -11.05 18.36 -10.34
CA GLU A 109 -12.38 18.12 -10.93
C GLU A 109 -12.45 16.77 -11.65
N THR A 110 -11.38 16.38 -12.36
CA THR A 110 -11.29 15.05 -12.99
C THR A 110 -11.33 13.93 -11.94
N LEU A 111 -10.60 14.10 -10.82
CA LEU A 111 -10.63 13.16 -9.70
C LEU A 111 -12.01 13.06 -9.04
N ASN A 112 -12.71 14.18 -8.88
CA ASN A 112 -14.09 14.18 -8.37
C ASN A 112 -15.03 13.36 -9.24
N GLY A 113 -14.94 13.52 -10.57
CA GLY A 113 -15.75 12.76 -11.52
C GLY A 113 -15.51 11.25 -11.39
N PHE A 114 -14.25 10.84 -11.28
CA PHE A 114 -13.87 9.45 -11.06
C PHE A 114 -14.41 8.91 -9.73
N ASN A 115 -14.25 9.68 -8.65
CA ASN A 115 -14.75 9.29 -7.32
C ASN A 115 -16.28 9.14 -7.32
N ALA A 116 -17.00 10.08 -7.94
CA ALA A 116 -18.47 10.02 -8.07
C ALA A 116 -18.92 8.76 -8.84
N SER A 117 -18.26 8.43 -9.95
CA SER A 117 -18.56 7.21 -10.73
C SER A 117 -18.27 5.95 -9.94
N SER A 118 -17.17 5.93 -9.19
CA SER A 118 -16.81 4.80 -8.31
C SER A 118 -17.82 4.61 -7.17
N GLN A 119 -18.29 5.71 -6.57
CA GLN A 119 -19.31 5.69 -5.53
C GLN A 119 -20.66 5.18 -6.06
N GLU A 120 -21.07 5.57 -7.27
CA GLU A 120 -22.31 5.10 -7.87
C GLU A 120 -22.27 3.60 -8.16
N LEU A 121 -21.15 3.07 -8.67
CA LEU A 121 -20.96 1.63 -8.85
C LEU A 121 -21.09 0.88 -7.52
N TYR A 122 -20.44 1.39 -6.48
CA TYR A 122 -20.50 0.78 -5.14
C TYR A 122 -21.90 0.86 -4.54
N LYS A 123 -22.61 1.97 -4.71
CA LYS A 123 -23.99 2.15 -4.28
C LYS A 123 -24.92 1.15 -4.95
N THR A 124 -24.82 0.99 -6.28
CA THR A 124 -25.59 -0.02 -7.04
C THR A 124 -25.35 -1.43 -6.50
N TYR A 125 -24.09 -1.80 -6.21
CA TYR A 125 -23.76 -3.10 -5.62
C TYR A 125 -24.38 -3.28 -4.21
N ARG A 126 -24.32 -2.25 -3.37
CA ARG A 126 -24.93 -2.28 -2.02
C ARG A 126 -26.44 -2.39 -2.08
N GLU A 127 -27.10 -1.70 -2.97
CA GLU A 127 -28.56 -1.78 -3.17
C GLU A 127 -28.96 -3.20 -3.64
N ALA A 128 -28.20 -3.79 -4.57
CA ALA A 128 -28.39 -5.18 -4.98
C ALA A 128 -28.24 -6.14 -3.80
N TYR A 129 -27.17 -6.00 -3.00
CA TYR A 129 -26.96 -6.82 -1.79
C TYR A 129 -28.11 -6.70 -0.80
N THR A 130 -28.58 -5.47 -0.51
CA THR A 130 -29.70 -5.23 0.42
C THR A 130 -31.00 -5.86 -0.09
N SER A 131 -31.31 -5.66 -1.38
CA SER A 131 -32.49 -6.26 -2.03
C SER A 131 -32.46 -7.80 -1.99
N LEU A 132 -31.30 -8.41 -2.25
CA LEU A 132 -31.14 -9.87 -2.18
C LEU A 132 -31.40 -10.41 -0.76
N ARG A 133 -30.97 -9.69 0.28
CA ARG A 133 -31.25 -10.06 1.67
C ARG A 133 -32.71 -9.98 2.03
N GLU A 134 -33.43 -8.98 1.51
CA GLU A 134 -34.86 -8.78 1.76
C GLU A 134 -35.75 -9.83 1.06
N GLN A 135 -35.28 -10.44 -0.02
CA GLN A 135 -36.01 -11.47 -0.77
C GLN A 135 -36.13 -12.80 -0.04
N GLY A 136 -35.38 -13.02 1.04
CA GLY A 136 -35.44 -14.27 1.81
C GLY A 136 -35.06 -15.53 1.02
N LEU A 137 -34.14 -15.39 0.06
CA LEU A 137 -33.64 -16.47 -0.78
C LEU A 137 -32.97 -17.57 0.07
N LYS A 138 -32.98 -18.80 -0.43
CA LYS A 138 -32.16 -19.87 0.15
C LYS A 138 -30.68 -19.57 0.00
N ASP A 139 -29.84 -20.13 0.88
CA ASP A 139 -28.41 -19.86 0.93
C ASP A 139 -27.69 -20.02 -0.42
N GLU A 140 -28.05 -21.03 -1.22
CA GLU A 140 -27.45 -21.29 -2.52
C GLU A 140 -27.89 -20.26 -3.58
N GLU A 141 -29.20 -19.95 -3.62
CA GLU A 141 -29.76 -18.92 -4.51
C GLU A 141 -29.22 -17.53 -4.15
N PHE A 142 -29.09 -17.23 -2.85
CA PHE A 142 -28.51 -15.97 -2.37
C PHE A 142 -27.04 -15.85 -2.80
N ARG A 143 -26.21 -16.91 -2.61
CA ARG A 143 -24.80 -16.89 -3.01
C ARG A 143 -24.64 -16.68 -4.51
N ALA A 144 -25.39 -17.41 -5.34
CA ALA A 144 -25.33 -17.27 -6.80
C ALA A 144 -25.71 -15.86 -7.26
N ALA A 145 -26.78 -15.28 -6.70
CA ALA A 145 -27.20 -13.92 -7.04
C ALA A 145 -26.20 -12.85 -6.55
N LEU A 146 -25.58 -13.05 -5.38
CA LEU A 146 -24.56 -12.17 -4.86
C LEU A 146 -23.27 -12.23 -5.69
N GLU A 147 -22.88 -13.43 -6.14
CA GLU A 147 -21.74 -13.62 -7.04
C GLU A 147 -21.96 -12.87 -8.36
N GLN A 148 -23.15 -12.98 -8.97
CA GLN A 148 -23.50 -12.23 -10.18
C GLN A 148 -23.46 -10.72 -9.98
N ALA A 149 -23.92 -10.22 -8.83
CA ALA A 149 -23.84 -8.80 -8.50
C ALA A 149 -22.37 -8.35 -8.31
N GLY A 150 -21.54 -9.19 -7.70
CA GLY A 150 -20.11 -8.98 -7.53
C GLY A 150 -19.35 -8.95 -8.86
N GLU A 151 -19.66 -9.86 -9.79
CA GLU A 151 -19.10 -9.85 -11.15
C GLU A 151 -19.46 -8.58 -11.91
N THR A 152 -20.72 -8.15 -11.82
CA THR A 152 -21.19 -6.90 -12.47
C THR A 152 -20.44 -5.68 -11.91
N PHE A 153 -20.29 -5.60 -10.59
CA PHE A 153 -19.52 -4.54 -9.94
C PHE A 153 -18.05 -4.57 -10.36
N SER A 154 -17.42 -5.75 -10.38
CA SER A 154 -16.01 -5.92 -10.74
C SER A 154 -15.75 -5.52 -12.19
N ALA A 155 -16.63 -5.93 -13.11
CA ALA A 155 -16.56 -5.56 -14.53
C ALA A 155 -16.73 -4.06 -14.73
N GLY A 156 -17.70 -3.44 -14.06
CA GLY A 156 -17.94 -2.00 -14.08
C GLY A 156 -16.75 -1.20 -13.54
N SER A 157 -16.19 -1.64 -12.41
CA SER A 157 -15.01 -1.02 -11.78
C SER A 157 -13.77 -1.15 -12.66
N ARG A 158 -13.56 -2.31 -13.29
CA ARG A 158 -12.46 -2.52 -14.23
C ARG A 158 -12.57 -1.59 -15.42
N LYS A 159 -13.74 -1.52 -16.05
CA LYS A 159 -14.00 -0.61 -17.19
C LYS A 159 -13.74 0.85 -16.81
N LEU A 160 -14.26 1.30 -15.66
CA LEU A 160 -14.03 2.65 -15.17
C LEU A 160 -12.54 2.95 -14.98
N ASN A 161 -11.78 2.03 -14.39
CA ASN A 161 -10.35 2.19 -14.20
C ASN A 161 -9.59 2.22 -15.54
N GLU A 162 -9.96 1.37 -16.52
CA GLU A 162 -9.35 1.34 -17.85
C GLU A 162 -9.59 2.67 -18.61
N GLU A 163 -10.82 3.18 -18.61
CA GLU A 163 -11.17 4.46 -19.23
C GLU A 163 -10.44 5.62 -18.54
N PHE A 164 -10.39 5.61 -17.21
CA PHE A 164 -9.69 6.63 -16.43
C PHE A 164 -8.18 6.62 -16.69
N PHE A 165 -7.56 5.43 -16.74
CA PHE A 165 -6.15 5.29 -17.10
C PHE A 165 -5.86 5.80 -18.49
N ALA A 166 -6.67 5.41 -19.49
CA ALA A 166 -6.49 5.84 -20.87
C ALA A 166 -6.54 7.37 -21.02
N ALA A 167 -7.45 8.04 -20.30
CA ALA A 167 -7.58 9.49 -20.30
C ALA A 167 -6.49 10.23 -19.52
N ASN A 168 -5.86 9.58 -18.54
CA ASN A 168 -4.92 10.19 -17.58
C ASN A 168 -3.52 9.56 -17.58
N ARG A 169 -3.18 8.74 -18.55
CA ARG A 169 -1.90 8.04 -18.62
C ARG A 169 -0.67 8.96 -18.64
N ASP A 170 -0.85 10.22 -19.02
CA ASP A 170 0.24 11.21 -19.13
C ASP A 170 0.27 12.22 -17.98
N ASN A 171 -0.68 12.12 -17.02
CA ASN A 171 -0.71 12.93 -15.80
C ASN A 171 -0.78 12.07 -14.53
N VAL A 172 -0.59 12.68 -13.36
CA VAL A 172 -0.46 11.97 -12.08
C VAL A 172 -1.69 11.14 -11.70
N LEU A 173 -2.90 11.46 -12.23
CA LEU A 173 -4.12 10.72 -11.91
C LEU A 173 -4.09 9.26 -12.42
N GLY A 174 -3.37 9.00 -13.52
CA GLY A 174 -3.20 7.62 -14.00
C GLY A 174 -2.56 6.69 -12.98
N SER A 175 -1.76 7.23 -12.05
CA SER A 175 -1.14 6.45 -10.98
C SER A 175 -2.12 5.87 -9.96
N ILE A 176 -3.34 6.44 -9.86
CA ILE A 176 -4.38 5.96 -8.93
C ILE A 176 -4.89 4.57 -9.32
N VAL A 177 -4.93 4.29 -10.61
CA VAL A 177 -5.60 3.09 -11.13
C VAL A 177 -4.65 2.05 -11.73
N ILE A 178 -3.41 2.40 -12.04
CA ILE A 178 -2.46 1.47 -12.68
C ILE A 178 -2.24 0.20 -11.86
N THR A 179 -2.13 0.33 -10.53
CA THR A 179 -1.96 -0.80 -9.61
C THR A 179 -3.24 -1.62 -9.43
N ARG A 180 -4.40 -1.00 -9.63
CA ARG A 180 -5.71 -1.69 -9.57
C ARG A 180 -6.01 -2.48 -10.83
N LEU A 181 -5.45 -2.05 -11.96
CA LEU A 181 -5.60 -2.69 -13.26
C LEU A 181 -4.64 -3.87 -13.44
N ALA A 182 -3.51 -3.84 -12.76
CA ALA A 182 -2.48 -4.85 -12.90
C ALA A 182 -2.84 -6.13 -12.13
N ASP A 183 -3.13 -7.20 -12.87
CA ASP A 183 -3.25 -8.56 -12.34
C ASP A 183 -1.93 -9.30 -12.60
N GLY A 184 -0.89 -8.92 -11.84
CA GLY A 184 0.45 -9.44 -11.93
C GLY A 184 1.44 -8.59 -12.76
N LYS A 185 2.70 -9.02 -12.71
CA LYS A 185 3.85 -8.27 -13.27
C LYS A 185 3.72 -7.96 -14.76
N SER A 186 3.32 -8.93 -15.57
CA SER A 186 3.23 -8.76 -17.02
C SER A 186 2.26 -7.65 -17.43
N GLN A 187 1.11 -7.59 -16.75
CA GLN A 187 0.12 -6.55 -17.01
C GLN A 187 0.58 -5.21 -16.45
N PHE A 188 1.21 -5.19 -15.27
CA PHE A 188 1.82 -3.99 -14.72
C PHE A 188 2.87 -3.41 -15.67
N ASP A 189 3.81 -4.23 -16.15
CA ASP A 189 4.84 -3.80 -17.11
C ASP A 189 4.23 -3.23 -18.39
N SER A 190 3.17 -3.84 -18.90
CA SER A 190 2.46 -3.35 -20.09
C SER A 190 1.85 -1.97 -19.87
N LEU A 191 1.19 -1.75 -18.72
CA LEU A 191 0.62 -0.45 -18.35
C LEU A 191 1.72 0.59 -18.07
N TYR A 192 2.77 0.20 -17.36
CA TYR A 192 3.91 1.05 -17.04
C TYR A 192 4.62 1.57 -18.30
N ASN A 193 4.80 0.71 -19.32
CA ASN A 193 5.47 1.08 -20.56
C ASN A 193 4.68 2.09 -21.41
N VAL A 194 3.35 2.10 -21.33
CA VAL A 194 2.51 3.07 -22.05
C VAL A 194 2.17 4.32 -21.21
N ALA A 195 2.49 4.30 -19.92
CA ALA A 195 2.27 5.43 -19.01
C ALA A 195 3.28 6.55 -19.26
N GLY A 196 2.86 7.78 -19.09
CA GLY A 196 3.71 8.96 -19.12
C GLY A 196 4.59 9.08 -17.87
N GLU A 197 5.52 10.02 -17.92
CA GLU A 197 6.52 10.21 -16.84
C GLU A 197 5.88 10.54 -15.49
N ALA A 198 4.82 11.36 -15.48
CA ALA A 198 4.10 11.72 -14.26
C ALA A 198 3.52 10.49 -13.53
N VAL A 199 3.00 9.50 -14.28
CA VAL A 199 2.50 8.23 -13.70
C VAL A 199 3.68 7.37 -13.26
N ARG A 200 4.68 7.18 -14.11
CA ARG A 200 5.84 6.32 -13.79
C ARG A 200 6.60 6.77 -12.56
N ASN A 201 6.73 8.10 -12.35
CA ASN A 201 7.45 8.67 -11.22
C ASN A 201 6.61 8.80 -9.94
N ALA A 202 5.31 8.49 -9.99
CA ALA A 202 4.47 8.49 -8.80
C ALA A 202 4.97 7.45 -7.78
N ALA A 203 5.07 7.84 -6.50
CA ALA A 203 5.64 7.00 -5.44
C ALA A 203 4.97 5.62 -5.35
N SER A 204 3.63 5.56 -5.44
CA SER A 204 2.87 4.30 -5.44
C SER A 204 3.22 3.37 -6.61
N VAL A 205 3.51 3.94 -7.79
CA VAL A 205 3.87 3.17 -8.98
C VAL A 205 5.30 2.65 -8.87
N GLN A 206 6.22 3.47 -8.34
CA GLN A 206 7.59 3.04 -8.10
C GLN A 206 7.67 1.96 -7.00
N GLN A 207 6.86 2.09 -5.95
CA GLN A 207 6.75 1.07 -4.91
C GLN A 207 6.22 -0.25 -5.48
N GLU A 208 5.19 -0.22 -6.32
CA GLU A 208 4.63 -1.42 -6.94
C GLU A 208 5.63 -2.06 -7.92
N LYS A 209 6.36 -1.24 -8.69
CA LYS A 209 7.45 -1.72 -9.55
C LYS A 209 8.53 -2.44 -8.74
N ALA A 210 9.00 -1.83 -7.65
CA ALA A 210 9.98 -2.43 -6.76
C ALA A 210 9.45 -3.74 -6.13
N ARG A 211 8.17 -3.79 -5.78
CA ARG A 211 7.51 -4.99 -5.27
C ARG A 211 7.58 -6.14 -6.28
N TYR A 212 7.24 -5.90 -7.53
CA TYR A 212 7.33 -6.93 -8.58
C TYR A 212 8.77 -7.38 -8.85
N GLU A 213 9.73 -6.45 -8.84
CA GLU A 213 11.15 -6.79 -8.99
C GLU A 213 11.64 -7.67 -7.82
N ASN A 214 11.23 -7.37 -6.59
CA ASN A 214 11.59 -8.15 -5.42
C ASN A 214 10.87 -9.51 -5.37
N LEU A 215 9.61 -9.57 -5.83
CA LEU A 215 8.88 -10.82 -6.01
C LEU A 215 9.59 -11.74 -7.01
N GLU A 216 10.12 -11.19 -8.10
CA GLU A 216 10.88 -11.95 -9.10
C GLU A 216 12.23 -12.45 -8.56
N LYS A 217 12.97 -11.59 -7.81
CA LYS A 217 14.23 -11.96 -7.16
C LYS A 217 14.05 -13.08 -6.12
N THR A 218 12.87 -13.14 -5.51
CA THR A 218 12.52 -14.11 -4.46
C THR A 218 11.48 -15.13 -4.94
N SER A 219 11.42 -15.41 -6.23
CA SER A 219 10.55 -16.45 -6.81
C SER A 219 11.10 -17.86 -6.55
N GLU A 220 10.29 -18.86 -6.79
CA GLU A 220 10.69 -20.27 -6.66
C GLU A 220 11.93 -20.58 -7.51
N GLY A 221 12.86 -21.37 -6.97
CA GLY A 221 14.15 -21.68 -7.54
C GLY A 221 15.23 -20.62 -7.30
N LYS A 222 14.93 -19.47 -6.72
CA LYS A 222 15.91 -18.44 -6.34
C LYS A 222 16.43 -18.67 -4.94
N MET A 223 17.61 -18.13 -4.65
CA MET A 223 18.15 -18.09 -3.29
C MET A 223 17.35 -17.11 -2.44
N PHE A 224 17.27 -17.39 -1.14
CA PHE A 224 16.66 -16.46 -0.20
C PHE A 224 17.39 -15.11 -0.16
N THR A 225 16.66 -14.06 0.15
CA THR A 225 17.22 -12.74 0.44
C THR A 225 17.26 -12.57 1.96
N ASP A 226 18.45 -12.39 2.50
CA ASP A 226 18.62 -12.24 3.95
C ASP A 226 18.13 -10.89 4.46
N PHE A 227 17.70 -10.86 5.71
CA PHE A 227 17.40 -9.64 6.46
C PHE A 227 17.76 -9.86 7.93
N THR A 228 18.03 -8.76 8.62
CA THR A 228 18.28 -8.75 10.07
C THR A 228 17.31 -7.79 10.75
N ILE A 229 16.68 -8.24 11.82
CA ILE A 229 15.83 -7.42 12.69
C ILE A 229 16.55 -7.20 14.00
N GLU A 230 16.91 -5.94 14.29
CA GLU A 230 17.77 -5.56 15.42
C GLU A 230 17.24 -6.00 16.80
N LYS A 231 15.91 -6.04 16.96
CA LYS A 231 15.24 -6.50 18.18
C LYS A 231 14.38 -7.73 17.92
N GLY A 232 14.78 -8.58 16.98
CA GLY A 232 13.96 -9.68 16.46
C GLY A 232 13.79 -10.86 17.42
N SER A 233 14.65 -11.06 18.41
CA SER A 233 14.47 -12.16 19.38
C SER A 233 13.50 -11.81 20.51
N ALA A 234 13.08 -12.81 21.29
CA ALA A 234 12.28 -12.60 22.49
C ALA A 234 13.03 -11.72 23.52
N GLU A 235 14.35 -11.85 23.59
CA GLU A 235 15.23 -11.08 24.49
C GLU A 235 15.57 -9.68 23.94
N GLY A 236 15.08 -9.31 22.74
CA GLY A 236 15.36 -8.03 22.09
C GLY A 236 16.76 -7.94 21.46
N THR A 237 17.36 -9.06 21.06
CA THR A 237 18.64 -9.11 20.34
C THR A 237 18.42 -9.26 18.83
N PRO A 238 19.43 -8.94 17.99
CA PRO A 238 19.33 -9.12 16.56
C PRO A 238 19.07 -10.57 16.15
N VAL A 239 18.23 -10.75 15.14
CA VAL A 239 17.94 -12.04 14.49
C VAL A 239 17.94 -11.85 12.99
N SER A 240 18.65 -12.72 12.28
CA SER A 240 18.69 -12.78 10.82
C SER A 240 17.90 -13.97 10.29
N LEU A 241 17.34 -13.85 9.10
CA LEU A 241 16.71 -15.00 8.44
C LEU A 241 17.74 -16.11 8.20
N SER A 242 18.99 -15.74 7.90
CA SER A 242 20.10 -16.67 7.74
C SER A 242 20.50 -17.43 9.02
N ASP A 243 19.98 -17.08 10.19
CA ASP A 243 20.15 -17.91 11.40
C ASP A 243 19.41 -19.24 11.28
N TYR A 244 18.38 -19.30 10.45
CA TYR A 244 17.53 -20.47 10.23
C TYR A 244 17.69 -21.06 8.82
N VAL A 245 17.62 -20.22 7.78
CA VAL A 245 17.61 -20.63 6.37
C VAL A 245 19.01 -20.91 5.86
N GLY A 246 19.18 -21.93 5.02
CA GLY A 246 20.47 -22.31 4.44
C GLY A 246 21.39 -23.08 5.41
N LYS A 247 20.82 -23.69 6.45
CA LYS A 247 21.55 -24.46 7.49
C LYS A 247 21.37 -25.98 7.36
N GLY A 248 21.05 -26.48 6.17
CA GLY A 248 20.91 -27.93 5.93
C GLY A 248 19.52 -28.48 6.27
N LYS A 249 18.54 -27.65 6.60
CA LYS A 249 17.13 -28.03 6.85
C LYS A 249 16.19 -27.34 5.90
N TYR A 250 15.03 -27.94 5.68
CA TYR A 250 13.87 -27.20 5.14
C TYR A 250 13.36 -26.24 6.22
N VAL A 251 13.09 -24.99 5.84
CA VAL A 251 12.55 -23.98 6.76
C VAL A 251 11.27 -23.40 6.15
N LEU A 252 10.17 -23.51 6.88
CA LEU A 252 8.91 -22.87 6.55
C LEU A 252 8.84 -21.52 7.26
N VAL A 253 8.81 -20.45 6.51
CA VAL A 253 8.69 -19.10 7.06
C VAL A 253 7.27 -18.60 6.85
N ASP A 254 6.60 -18.29 7.96
CA ASP A 254 5.26 -17.72 7.99
C ASP A 254 5.31 -16.23 8.33
N PHE A 255 4.98 -15.38 7.36
CA PHE A 255 4.82 -13.94 7.56
C PHE A 255 3.38 -13.67 8.02
N TRP A 256 3.23 -13.20 9.24
CA TRP A 256 1.95 -13.08 9.91
C TRP A 256 1.83 -11.84 10.80
N ALA A 257 0.63 -11.56 11.32
CA ALA A 257 0.38 -10.54 12.33
C ALA A 257 -0.72 -10.99 13.31
N SER A 258 -0.71 -10.43 14.51
CA SER A 258 -1.68 -10.74 15.57
C SER A 258 -3.13 -10.42 15.18
N TRP A 259 -3.33 -9.34 14.45
CA TRP A 259 -4.62 -8.88 13.95
C TRP A 259 -5.11 -9.61 12.70
N CYS A 260 -4.27 -10.42 12.05
CA CYS A 260 -4.58 -11.12 10.80
C CYS A 260 -5.46 -12.36 11.06
N GLY A 261 -6.75 -12.25 10.87
CA GLY A 261 -7.70 -13.37 11.05
C GLY A 261 -7.34 -14.62 10.24
N PRO A 262 -7.12 -14.53 8.92
CA PRO A 262 -6.70 -15.67 8.10
C PRO A 262 -5.38 -16.30 8.54
N CYS A 263 -4.39 -15.50 9.02
CA CYS A 263 -3.14 -16.03 9.58
C CYS A 263 -3.42 -16.91 10.80
N ARG A 264 -4.21 -16.40 11.74
CA ARG A 264 -4.63 -17.14 12.95
C ARG A 264 -5.39 -18.43 12.61
N GLY A 265 -6.16 -18.41 11.53
CA GLY A 265 -6.88 -19.59 11.01
C GLY A 265 -5.95 -20.69 10.47
N GLU A 266 -4.76 -20.34 9.98
CA GLU A 266 -3.75 -21.29 9.48
C GLU A 266 -2.87 -21.87 10.59
N MET A 267 -2.74 -21.22 11.75
CA MET A 267 -1.88 -21.65 12.86
C MET A 267 -2.13 -23.10 13.33
N PRO A 268 -3.37 -23.62 13.42
CA PRO A 268 -3.59 -25.05 13.77
C PRO A 268 -2.97 -26.02 12.74
N ASN A 269 -3.04 -25.70 11.43
CA ASN A 269 -2.41 -26.51 10.38
C ASN A 269 -0.88 -26.50 10.52
N LEU A 270 -0.29 -25.32 10.78
CA LEU A 270 1.14 -25.17 11.02
C LEU A 270 1.59 -25.94 12.27
N ALA A 271 0.79 -25.91 13.33
CA ALA A 271 1.09 -26.65 14.56
C ALA A 271 1.07 -28.19 14.35
N GLU A 272 0.11 -28.70 13.56
CA GLU A 272 0.06 -30.10 13.17
C GLU A 272 1.31 -30.50 12.36
N VAL A 273 1.66 -29.72 11.38
CA VAL A 273 2.87 -29.90 10.55
C VAL A 273 4.13 -29.85 11.42
N TYR A 274 4.24 -28.87 12.28
CA TYR A 274 5.40 -28.71 13.16
C TYR A 274 5.55 -29.89 14.10
N LYS A 275 4.47 -30.34 14.74
CA LYS A 275 4.48 -31.54 15.62
C LYS A 275 4.97 -32.79 14.87
N LYS A 276 4.62 -32.91 13.58
CA LYS A 276 4.97 -34.08 12.77
C LYS A 276 6.41 -34.07 12.29
N TYR A 277 6.95 -32.93 11.87
CA TYR A 277 8.19 -32.85 11.10
C TYR A 277 9.34 -32.13 11.79
N LYS A 278 9.11 -31.39 12.92
CA LYS A 278 10.19 -30.65 13.59
C LYS A 278 11.37 -31.53 13.94
N GLY A 279 12.59 -31.03 13.72
CA GLY A 279 13.80 -31.76 14.02
C GLY A 279 14.99 -31.34 13.17
N ASP A 280 15.89 -32.30 12.91
CA ASP A 280 17.13 -32.02 12.19
C ASP A 280 16.91 -31.66 10.71
N ARG A 281 15.76 -32.04 10.14
CA ARG A 281 15.44 -31.83 8.72
C ARG A 281 14.42 -30.72 8.44
N PHE A 282 13.72 -30.22 9.46
CA PHE A 282 12.64 -29.25 9.28
C PHE A 282 12.48 -28.32 10.48
N GLU A 283 12.22 -27.05 10.18
CA GLU A 283 11.90 -25.99 11.14
C GLU A 283 10.75 -25.11 10.60
N ILE A 284 9.99 -24.47 11.50
CA ILE A 284 9.10 -23.35 11.19
C ILE A 284 9.67 -22.10 11.86
N VAL A 285 9.57 -20.95 11.19
CA VAL A 285 9.89 -19.63 11.74
C VAL A 285 8.72 -18.69 11.43
N GLY A 286 8.14 -18.11 12.47
CA GLY A 286 7.18 -17.00 12.31
C GLY A 286 7.93 -15.68 12.18
N VAL A 287 7.46 -14.81 11.27
CA VAL A 287 7.97 -13.44 11.14
C VAL A 287 6.80 -12.50 11.35
N ALA A 288 6.79 -11.80 12.50
CA ALA A 288 5.73 -10.84 12.83
C ALA A 288 5.96 -9.54 12.06
N VAL A 289 5.15 -9.31 11.04
CA VAL A 289 5.20 -8.15 10.16
C VAL A 289 4.00 -7.25 10.38
N TRP A 290 4.16 -5.92 10.21
CA TRP A 290 3.07 -4.94 10.31
C TRP A 290 2.32 -5.00 11.65
N ASP A 291 3.01 -5.37 12.71
CA ASP A 291 2.45 -5.65 14.03
C ASP A 291 3.26 -4.96 15.12
N GLU A 292 2.62 -4.64 16.21
CA GLU A 292 3.31 -4.17 17.41
C GLU A 292 3.77 -5.36 18.25
N ARG A 293 4.95 -5.27 18.81
CA ARG A 293 5.54 -6.36 19.61
C ARG A 293 4.61 -6.86 20.74
N ALA A 294 4.01 -5.94 21.48
CA ALA A 294 3.12 -6.28 22.60
C ALA A 294 1.88 -7.07 22.14
N ASP A 295 1.35 -6.74 20.94
CA ASP A 295 0.20 -7.44 20.37
C ASP A 295 0.61 -8.83 19.86
N THR A 296 1.80 -8.95 19.25
CA THR A 296 2.38 -10.26 18.88
C THR A 296 2.58 -11.12 20.10
N GLU A 297 3.22 -10.63 21.18
CA GLU A 297 3.44 -11.36 22.44
C GLU A 297 2.13 -11.85 23.05
N LYS A 298 1.12 -10.97 23.13
CA LYS A 298 -0.21 -11.33 23.60
C LYS A 298 -0.90 -12.40 22.74
N ALA A 299 -0.72 -12.35 21.43
CA ALA A 299 -1.28 -13.36 20.53
C ALA A 299 -0.65 -14.74 20.75
N LEU A 300 0.66 -14.81 21.04
CA LEU A 300 1.37 -16.05 21.32
C LEU A 300 0.80 -16.79 22.55
N GLU A 301 0.23 -16.08 23.53
CA GLU A 301 -0.39 -16.72 24.71
C GLU A 301 -1.61 -17.60 24.34
N SER A 302 -2.29 -17.28 23.25
CA SER A 302 -3.55 -17.94 22.83
C SER A 302 -3.42 -18.80 21.58
N LEU A 303 -2.33 -18.67 20.83
CA LEU A 303 -2.12 -19.40 19.57
C LEU A 303 -1.21 -20.63 19.79
N PRO A 304 -1.38 -21.70 19.03
CA PRO A 304 -0.61 -22.94 19.15
C PRO A 304 0.81 -22.81 18.55
N ILE A 305 1.44 -21.66 18.68
CA ILE A 305 2.76 -21.35 18.14
C ILE A 305 3.82 -21.85 19.14
N THR A 306 4.62 -22.82 18.74
CA THR A 306 5.71 -23.41 19.55
C THR A 306 7.05 -23.39 18.82
N TRP A 307 7.12 -22.70 17.69
CA TRP A 307 8.30 -22.45 16.86
C TRP A 307 8.89 -21.07 17.11
N PRO A 308 10.14 -20.82 16.70
CA PRO A 308 10.76 -19.50 16.79
C PRO A 308 9.96 -18.41 16.09
N VAL A 309 9.91 -17.21 16.70
CA VAL A 309 9.28 -16.03 16.14
C VAL A 309 10.30 -14.90 16.07
N ILE A 310 10.39 -14.25 14.90
CA ILE A 310 11.09 -12.99 14.72
C ILE A 310 10.07 -11.87 14.93
N PHE A 311 10.30 -11.06 15.98
CA PHE A 311 9.44 -9.95 16.36
C PHE A 311 9.85 -8.65 15.66
N ASP A 312 9.03 -7.63 15.75
CA ASP A 312 9.32 -6.26 15.30
C ASP A 312 9.85 -6.17 13.85
N ALA A 313 9.47 -7.13 13.00
CA ALA A 313 10.00 -7.19 11.65
C ALA A 313 9.51 -6.03 10.75
N GLY A 314 8.42 -5.37 11.13
CA GLY A 314 7.90 -4.19 10.44
C GLY A 314 7.60 -4.47 8.97
N GLN A 315 8.09 -3.61 8.09
CA GLN A 315 7.86 -3.69 6.64
C GLN A 315 9.06 -4.29 5.89
N LEU A 316 10.26 -4.27 6.46
CA LEU A 316 11.49 -4.68 5.76
C LEU A 316 11.41 -6.06 5.08
N PRO A 317 11.00 -7.16 5.77
CA PRO A 317 10.94 -8.47 5.11
C PRO A 317 9.88 -8.55 4.02
N THR A 318 8.75 -7.86 4.19
CA THR A 318 7.67 -7.86 3.20
C THR A 318 8.09 -7.12 1.93
N ASP A 319 8.82 -6.02 2.04
CA ASP A 319 9.37 -5.31 0.89
C ASP A 319 10.39 -6.19 0.15
N LEU A 320 11.35 -6.79 0.86
CA LEU A 320 12.39 -7.65 0.26
C LEU A 320 11.82 -8.86 -0.49
N TYR A 321 10.71 -9.41 -0.01
CA TYR A 321 10.05 -10.57 -0.60
C TYR A 321 8.88 -10.23 -1.54
N GLY A 322 8.62 -8.94 -1.77
CA GLY A 322 7.52 -8.47 -2.61
C GLY A 322 6.14 -8.86 -2.09
N ILE A 323 5.99 -8.97 -0.76
CA ILE A 323 4.76 -9.37 -0.07
C ILE A 323 3.87 -8.15 0.11
N ASN A 324 2.63 -8.22 -0.37
CA ASN A 324 1.62 -7.17 -0.22
C ASN A 324 0.39 -7.61 0.57
N GLY A 325 0.41 -8.81 1.14
CA GLY A 325 -0.68 -9.36 1.96
C GLY A 325 -0.25 -10.59 2.73
N ILE A 326 -0.84 -10.79 3.89
CA ILE A 326 -0.61 -11.93 4.79
C ILE A 326 -1.91 -12.72 5.01
N PRO A 327 -1.81 -14.04 5.33
CA PRO A 327 -0.59 -14.80 5.55
C PRO A 327 0.18 -15.01 4.26
N GLN A 328 1.51 -15.02 4.35
CA GLN A 328 2.39 -15.42 3.27
C GLN A 328 3.35 -16.47 3.80
N ILE A 329 3.30 -17.67 3.26
CA ILE A 329 4.11 -18.80 3.71
C ILE A 329 5.08 -19.17 2.60
N ILE A 330 6.37 -19.23 2.94
CA ILE A 330 7.46 -19.55 2.01
C ILE A 330 8.25 -20.73 2.55
N LEU A 331 8.43 -21.76 1.73
CA LEU A 331 9.26 -22.92 2.05
C LEU A 331 10.64 -22.78 1.42
N PHE A 332 11.67 -22.85 2.25
CA PHE A 332 13.06 -22.81 1.83
C PHE A 332 13.68 -24.21 1.93
N GLY A 333 14.51 -24.56 0.96
CA GLY A 333 15.29 -25.77 0.94
C GLY A 333 16.49 -25.72 1.87
N PRO A 334 17.18 -26.86 2.08
CA PRO A 334 18.35 -26.96 2.96
C PRO A 334 19.51 -26.03 2.60
N ASP A 335 19.63 -25.70 1.34
CA ASP A 335 20.64 -24.78 0.78
C ASP A 335 20.21 -23.30 0.82
N GLY A 336 18.94 -23.02 1.18
CA GLY A 336 18.36 -21.68 1.16
C GLY A 336 17.64 -21.33 -0.16
N THR A 337 17.50 -22.27 -1.09
CA THR A 337 16.68 -22.08 -2.28
C THR A 337 15.19 -22.00 -1.91
N ILE A 338 14.44 -21.07 -2.50
CA ILE A 338 12.99 -20.98 -2.35
C ILE A 338 12.33 -22.14 -3.10
N VAL A 339 11.73 -23.06 -2.36
CA VAL A 339 11.13 -24.29 -2.90
C VAL A 339 9.69 -24.06 -3.32
N ALA A 340 8.94 -23.27 -2.53
CA ALA A 340 7.56 -22.93 -2.84
C ALA A 340 7.13 -21.67 -2.08
N ARG A 341 6.13 -20.97 -2.63
CA ARG A 341 5.53 -19.79 -2.04
C ARG A 341 4.03 -19.97 -1.89
N ASN A 342 3.45 -19.27 -0.93
CA ASN A 342 1.99 -19.21 -0.71
C ASN A 342 1.32 -20.55 -0.40
N LEU A 343 2.06 -21.52 0.15
CA LEU A 343 1.54 -22.82 0.56
C LEU A 343 0.61 -22.70 1.76
N ARG A 344 -0.55 -23.38 1.73
CA ARG A 344 -1.53 -23.37 2.84
C ARG A 344 -2.31 -24.70 2.89
N GLY A 345 -2.85 -24.97 4.07
CA GLY A 345 -3.79 -26.10 4.28
C GLY A 345 -3.26 -27.43 3.78
N GLU A 346 -4.05 -28.13 3.00
CA GLU A 346 -3.70 -29.48 2.50
C GLU A 346 -2.57 -29.47 1.46
N GLU A 347 -2.43 -28.39 0.67
CA GLU A 347 -1.32 -28.24 -0.29
C GLU A 347 0.03 -28.19 0.43
N LEU A 348 0.11 -27.44 1.54
CA LEU A 348 1.28 -27.38 2.40
C LEU A 348 1.64 -28.77 2.93
N LYS A 349 0.64 -29.49 3.47
CA LYS A 349 0.83 -30.85 4.03
C LYS A 349 1.32 -31.83 2.97
N ALA A 350 0.72 -31.79 1.79
CA ALA A 350 1.11 -32.64 0.67
C ALA A 350 2.56 -32.36 0.23
N ARG A 351 2.92 -31.07 0.09
CA ARG A 351 4.27 -30.70 -0.32
C ARG A 351 5.34 -31.13 0.69
N LEU A 352 5.07 -30.96 1.98
CA LEU A 352 5.98 -31.42 3.04
C LEU A 352 6.07 -32.95 3.12
N ALA A 353 4.98 -33.67 2.90
CA ALA A 353 5.00 -35.12 2.85
C ALA A 353 5.86 -35.66 1.68
N GLU A 354 5.83 -35.00 0.53
CA GLU A 354 6.70 -35.31 -0.61
C GLU A 354 8.19 -35.12 -0.29
N LEU A 355 8.54 -33.99 0.36
CA LEU A 355 9.94 -33.59 0.59
C LEU A 355 10.58 -34.28 1.81
N LEU A 356 9.79 -34.50 2.85
CA LEU A 356 10.32 -35.00 4.14
C LEU A 356 10.03 -36.49 4.38
N GLY A 357 9.14 -37.06 3.56
CA GLY A 357 8.62 -38.41 3.77
C GLY A 357 7.54 -38.44 4.86
N LYS A 358 6.86 -39.58 4.98
CA LYS A 358 5.81 -39.80 6.00
C LYS A 358 6.39 -40.03 7.38
#